data_3d756b4e427bafd6317a20a9b511a4ad
#
_entry.id   3d756b4e427bafd6317a20a9b511a4ad
#
_cell.length_a   1.000
_cell.length_b   1.000
_cell.length_c   1.000
_cell.angle_alpha   90.00
_cell.angle_beta   90.00
_cell.angle_gamma   90.00
#
_symmetry.space_group_name_H-M   'P 1'
#
loop_
_entity.id
_entity.type
_entity.pdbx_description
1 polymer ?
#
loop_
_entity_poly.entity_id
_entity_poly.type
_entity_poly.pdbx_seq_one_letter_code
_entity_poly.pdbx_strand_id
1 'polypeptide(L)'
;SLPFEIALRPRGHRISSADLEDADVVLCSGDNQDYLHVAELCRAAGTALFYIIEYIPETRRQIVRLDPGRSALQKLKSILHIQYHESRRRRAFRRATGLQANGYPAAARYSRDNPNTLLYLDNRIGPDLLATDAEMAERERRLIRGEPLRLIHSGRLEPMKGSQDLIAVARSLRARGVGFVLDIFGTGSLEGAIRDEARREGLAEQVRLHGVVDFAHELVPFARMNSDIYLSCHRQSDPSCTYIENMGCGLAVAGYDNRMWQALARESDAGWVAPLGNAEALASRIAEAGQDRAALFGHCSRALDFARAHVFGVEFDKRIAQMQAAVG
;
A
#
# COMPACT_ATOMS: atom_id res chain seq x y z
N SER A 1 -5.65 31.00 1.53
CA SER A 1 -7.01 30.49 1.37
C SER A 1 -6.95 29.18 0.62
N LEU A 2 -7.75 28.20 1.01
CA LEU A 2 -7.90 26.96 0.27
C LEU A 2 -8.73 27.27 -1.01
N PRO A 3 -8.47 26.58 -2.13
CA PRO A 3 -9.22 26.76 -3.37
C PRO A 3 -10.59 26.04 -3.35
N PHE A 4 -11.10 25.69 -2.17
CA PHE A 4 -12.36 24.99 -1.96
C PHE A 4 -12.99 25.38 -0.62
N GLU A 5 -14.28 25.20 -0.49
CA GLU A 5 -15.02 25.40 0.77
C GLU A 5 -15.01 24.15 1.62
N ILE A 6 -14.96 24.35 2.95
CA ILE A 6 -15.06 23.29 3.95
C ILE A 6 -16.34 23.47 4.73
N ALA A 7 -17.26 22.51 4.62
CA ALA A 7 -18.46 22.44 5.43
C ALA A 7 -18.34 21.33 6.48
N LEU A 8 -18.21 21.69 7.76
CA LEU A 8 -18.18 20.74 8.87
C LEU A 8 -19.61 20.34 9.26
N ARG A 9 -19.84 19.05 9.41
CA ARG A 9 -21.10 18.49 9.87
C ARG A 9 -20.93 17.77 11.20
N PRO A 10 -21.93 17.77 12.08
CA PRO A 10 -21.87 17.02 13.33
C PRO A 10 -21.66 15.52 13.09
N ARG A 11 -21.06 14.85 14.07
CA ARG A 11 -20.94 13.38 14.02
C ARG A 11 -22.33 12.74 13.95
N GLY A 12 -22.53 11.86 12.97
CA GLY A 12 -23.82 11.21 12.71
C GLY A 12 -24.76 12.01 11.78
N HIS A 13 -24.32 13.15 11.25
CA HIS A 13 -25.05 13.84 10.18
C HIS A 13 -25.22 12.89 8.98
N ARG A 14 -26.47 12.76 8.53
CA ARG A 14 -26.81 11.97 7.35
C ARG A 14 -26.92 12.90 6.16
N ILE A 15 -26.11 12.66 5.14
CA ILE A 15 -26.18 13.40 3.87
C ILE A 15 -27.62 13.36 3.33
N SER A 16 -28.13 14.50 2.92
CA SER A 16 -29.47 14.70 2.35
C SER A 16 -29.38 15.29 0.92
N SER A 17 -30.52 15.42 0.24
CA SER A 17 -30.58 16.08 -1.07
C SER A 17 -30.10 17.53 -1.01
N ALA A 18 -30.39 18.25 0.07
CA ALA A 18 -29.95 19.64 0.24
C ALA A 18 -28.42 19.79 0.33
N ASP A 19 -27.70 18.76 0.77
CA ASP A 19 -26.22 18.78 0.78
C ASP A 19 -25.62 18.56 -0.65
N LEU A 20 -26.46 18.27 -1.67
CA LEU A 20 -26.05 17.90 -3.02
C LEU A 20 -26.61 18.84 -4.11
N GLU A 21 -27.37 19.88 -3.75
CA GLU A 21 -28.15 20.69 -4.71
C GLU A 21 -27.29 21.33 -5.81
N ASP A 22 -26.08 21.75 -5.49
CA ASP A 22 -25.18 22.44 -6.44
C ASP A 22 -24.04 21.56 -6.95
N ALA A 23 -24.11 20.24 -6.76
CA ALA A 23 -23.05 19.34 -7.12
C ALA A 23 -23.29 18.64 -8.46
N ASP A 24 -22.42 18.87 -9.44
CA ASP A 24 -22.39 18.10 -10.70
C ASP A 24 -21.83 16.69 -10.46
N VAL A 25 -20.84 16.57 -9.56
CA VAL A 25 -20.17 15.33 -9.22
C VAL A 25 -20.04 15.19 -7.71
N VAL A 26 -20.38 14.02 -7.21
CA VAL A 26 -20.19 13.63 -5.82
C VAL A 26 -19.15 12.52 -5.73
N LEU A 27 -18.12 12.73 -4.90
CA LEU A 27 -17.09 11.73 -4.61
C LEU A 27 -17.22 11.28 -3.16
N CYS A 28 -17.53 10.00 -2.94
CA CYS A 28 -17.79 9.45 -1.61
C CYS A 28 -16.86 8.29 -1.27
N SER A 29 -16.58 8.11 0.02
CA SER A 29 -15.94 6.87 0.50
C SER A 29 -16.90 5.68 0.39
N GLY A 30 -16.57 4.70 -0.43
CA GLY A 30 -17.27 3.42 -0.50
C GLY A 30 -16.95 2.49 0.67
N ASP A 31 -15.99 2.87 1.50
CA ASP A 31 -15.59 2.11 2.70
C ASP A 31 -16.39 2.49 3.94
N ASN A 32 -17.02 3.65 3.95
CA ASN A 32 -17.94 4.06 4.99
C ASN A 32 -19.38 3.68 4.62
N GLN A 33 -19.97 2.82 5.43
CA GLN A 33 -21.35 2.34 5.22
C GLN A 33 -22.41 3.45 5.39
N ASP A 34 -22.09 4.54 6.10
CA ASP A 34 -23.00 5.66 6.31
C ASP A 34 -23.24 6.48 5.04
N TYR A 35 -22.38 6.32 4.02
CA TYR A 35 -22.51 7.02 2.73
C TYR A 35 -23.14 6.17 1.63
N LEU A 36 -23.48 4.89 1.88
CA LEU A 36 -24.04 4.02 0.83
C LEU A 36 -25.42 4.47 0.33
N HIS A 37 -26.19 5.22 1.15
CA HIS A 37 -27.48 5.77 0.76
C HIS A 37 -27.38 6.94 -0.23
N VAL A 38 -26.21 7.57 -0.34
CA VAL A 38 -25.95 8.68 -1.27
C VAL A 38 -26.18 8.26 -2.73
N ALA A 39 -26.00 6.97 -3.05
CA ALA A 39 -26.30 6.43 -4.37
C ALA A 39 -27.77 6.62 -4.80
N GLU A 40 -28.71 6.56 -3.87
CA GLU A 40 -30.12 6.80 -4.17
C GLU A 40 -30.41 8.32 -4.33
N LEU A 41 -29.77 9.14 -3.50
CA LEU A 41 -29.92 10.59 -3.57
C LEU A 41 -29.39 11.14 -4.90
N CYS A 42 -28.15 10.79 -5.27
CA CYS A 42 -27.55 11.23 -6.52
C CYS A 42 -28.34 10.73 -7.74
N ARG A 43 -28.82 9.48 -7.72
CA ARG A 43 -29.65 8.95 -8.80
C ARG A 43 -30.97 9.74 -8.94
N ALA A 44 -31.59 10.13 -7.84
CA ALA A 44 -32.82 10.91 -7.86
C ALA A 44 -32.60 12.35 -8.36
N ALA A 45 -31.44 12.93 -8.04
CA ALA A 45 -31.05 14.28 -8.44
C ALA A 45 -30.42 14.34 -9.86
N GLY A 46 -30.07 13.21 -10.46
CA GLY A 46 -29.33 13.18 -11.74
C GLY A 46 -27.83 13.52 -11.59
N THR A 47 -27.32 13.58 -10.38
CA THR A 47 -25.94 13.94 -10.06
C THR A 47 -25.01 12.74 -10.25
N ALA A 48 -23.85 12.94 -10.88
CA ALA A 48 -22.86 11.88 -11.04
C ALA A 48 -22.22 11.50 -9.69
N LEU A 49 -22.19 10.19 -9.38
CA LEU A 49 -21.61 9.68 -8.13
C LEU A 49 -20.45 8.73 -8.40
N PHE A 50 -19.33 8.97 -7.73
CA PHE A 50 -18.19 8.06 -7.70
C PHE A 50 -17.88 7.60 -6.28
N TYR A 51 -17.66 6.30 -6.10
CA TYR A 51 -17.17 5.75 -4.82
C TYR A 51 -15.68 5.46 -4.89
N ILE A 52 -14.92 5.99 -3.92
CA ILE A 52 -13.54 5.58 -3.65
C ILE A 52 -13.57 4.31 -2.80
N ILE A 53 -12.81 3.30 -3.20
CA ILE A 53 -12.78 1.99 -2.53
C ILE A 53 -11.32 1.61 -2.24
N GLU A 54 -11.00 1.37 -0.97
CA GLU A 54 -9.69 0.87 -0.53
C GLU A 54 -9.76 -0.60 -0.08
N TYR A 55 -10.84 -0.96 0.63
CA TYR A 55 -10.93 -2.25 1.31
C TYR A 55 -11.96 -3.19 0.68
N ILE A 56 -11.47 -4.39 0.33
CA ILE A 56 -12.34 -5.53 0.03
C ILE A 56 -12.76 -6.25 1.32
N PRO A 57 -13.81 -7.10 1.31
CA PRO A 57 -14.24 -7.84 2.50
C PRO A 57 -13.15 -8.71 3.12
N GLU A 58 -12.26 -9.27 2.31
CA GLU A 58 -11.09 -10.03 2.77
C GLU A 58 -10.15 -9.19 3.62
N THR A 59 -9.78 -8.02 3.14
CA THR A 59 -8.90 -7.07 3.87
C THR A 59 -9.54 -6.67 5.19
N ARG A 60 -10.84 -6.33 5.18
CA ARG A 60 -11.59 -6.02 6.40
C ARG A 60 -11.61 -7.18 7.41
N ARG A 61 -11.77 -8.42 6.93
CA ARG A 61 -11.70 -9.61 7.80
C ARG A 61 -10.29 -9.84 8.34
N GLN A 62 -9.25 -9.60 7.53
CA GLN A 62 -7.86 -9.68 7.98
C GLN A 62 -7.57 -8.67 9.09
N ILE A 63 -8.01 -7.40 8.95
CA ILE A 63 -7.90 -6.37 9.99
C ILE A 63 -8.56 -6.83 11.29
N VAL A 64 -9.81 -7.32 11.21
CA VAL A 64 -10.54 -7.83 12.40
C VAL A 64 -9.82 -9.00 13.06
N ARG A 65 -9.27 -9.94 12.29
CA ARG A 65 -8.57 -11.11 12.82
C ARG A 65 -7.25 -10.76 13.48
N LEU A 66 -6.52 -9.81 12.92
CA LEU A 66 -5.21 -9.35 13.40
C LEU A 66 -5.31 -8.38 14.59
N ASP A 67 -6.50 -7.87 14.92
CA ASP A 67 -6.72 -6.97 16.05
C ASP A 67 -6.59 -7.73 17.38
N PRO A 68 -5.54 -7.47 18.19
CA PRO A 68 -5.33 -8.15 19.47
C PRO A 68 -6.31 -7.69 20.57
N GLY A 69 -6.90 -6.50 20.42
CA GLY A 69 -7.83 -5.93 21.40
C GLY A 69 -9.24 -6.51 21.35
N ARG A 70 -9.55 -7.40 20.37
CA ARG A 70 -10.89 -7.99 20.22
C ARG A 70 -10.97 -9.43 20.70
N SER A 71 -11.98 -9.74 21.50
CA SER A 71 -12.31 -11.11 21.84
C SER A 71 -12.81 -11.92 20.62
N ALA A 72 -12.77 -13.25 20.70
CA ALA A 72 -13.25 -14.13 19.63
C ALA A 72 -14.72 -13.85 19.23
N LEU A 73 -15.57 -13.56 20.22
CA LEU A 73 -16.99 -13.23 19.98
C LEU A 73 -17.14 -11.89 19.25
N GLN A 74 -16.35 -10.88 19.64
CA GLN A 74 -16.33 -9.58 18.95
C GLN A 74 -15.83 -9.72 17.51
N LYS A 75 -14.80 -10.54 17.28
CA LYS A 75 -14.29 -10.85 15.92
C LYS A 75 -15.38 -11.50 15.08
N LEU A 76 -16.09 -12.50 15.62
CA LEU A 76 -17.18 -13.19 14.91
C LEU A 76 -18.30 -12.21 14.53
N LYS A 77 -18.78 -11.40 15.51
CA LYS A 77 -19.80 -10.37 15.24
C LYS A 77 -19.36 -9.38 14.15
N SER A 78 -18.11 -8.93 14.19
CA SER A 78 -17.57 -8.02 13.18
C SER A 78 -17.49 -8.67 11.79
N ILE A 79 -17.13 -9.94 11.70
CA ILE A 79 -17.09 -10.69 10.43
C ILE A 79 -18.49 -10.83 9.83
N LEU A 80 -19.50 -11.19 10.64
CA LEU A 80 -20.89 -11.25 10.21
C LEU A 80 -21.41 -9.88 9.74
N HIS A 81 -21.07 -8.82 10.48
CA HIS A 81 -21.41 -7.46 10.09
C HIS A 81 -20.80 -7.05 8.74
N ILE A 82 -19.51 -7.38 8.50
CA ILE A 82 -18.85 -7.15 7.21
C ILE A 82 -19.62 -7.85 6.09
N GLN A 83 -20.01 -9.11 6.29
CA GLN A 83 -20.73 -9.88 5.28
C GLN A 83 -22.12 -9.31 4.98
N TYR A 84 -22.84 -8.89 6.01
CA TYR A 84 -24.16 -8.26 5.87
C TYR A 84 -24.07 -6.93 5.09
N HIS A 85 -23.09 -6.09 5.41
CA HIS A 85 -22.95 -4.80 4.74
C HIS A 85 -22.38 -4.89 3.32
N GLU A 86 -21.71 -5.97 2.98
CA GLU A 86 -21.16 -6.13 1.63
C GLU A 86 -22.25 -6.17 0.54
N SER A 87 -23.38 -6.79 0.81
CA SER A 87 -24.52 -6.81 -0.13
C SER A 87 -25.07 -5.40 -0.37
N ARG A 88 -25.11 -4.55 0.66
CA ARG A 88 -25.54 -3.14 0.57
C ARG A 88 -24.52 -2.31 -0.21
N ARG A 89 -23.21 -2.50 0.05
CA ARG A 89 -22.13 -1.85 -0.69
C ARG A 89 -22.23 -2.17 -2.19
N ARG A 90 -22.31 -3.44 -2.56
CA ARG A 90 -22.44 -3.86 -3.96
C ARG A 90 -23.68 -3.29 -4.63
N ARG A 91 -24.81 -3.16 -3.91
CA ARG A 91 -26.01 -2.49 -4.45
C ARG A 91 -25.77 -1.01 -4.71
N ALA A 92 -25.11 -0.29 -3.79
CA ALA A 92 -24.76 1.12 -3.98
C ALA A 92 -23.76 1.29 -5.14
N PHE A 93 -22.75 0.43 -5.24
CA PHE A 93 -21.76 0.46 -6.32
C PHE A 93 -22.36 0.23 -7.71
N ARG A 94 -23.35 -0.66 -7.84
CA ARG A 94 -24.09 -0.85 -9.11
C ARG A 94 -24.93 0.35 -9.52
N ARG A 95 -25.23 1.24 -8.60
CA ARG A 95 -26.06 2.45 -8.84
C ARG A 95 -25.22 3.71 -9.02
N ALA A 96 -23.95 3.65 -8.68
CA ALA A 96 -23.03 4.76 -8.88
C ALA A 96 -22.69 4.94 -10.37
N THR A 97 -22.34 6.16 -10.75
CA THR A 97 -21.82 6.48 -12.08
C THR A 97 -20.52 5.78 -12.37
N GLY A 98 -19.64 5.68 -11.35
CA GLY A 98 -18.40 4.94 -11.44
C GLY A 98 -17.79 4.60 -10.08
N LEU A 99 -16.74 3.80 -10.13
CA LEU A 99 -15.94 3.41 -8.95
C LEU A 99 -14.48 3.82 -9.18
N GLN A 100 -13.84 4.31 -8.14
CA GLN A 100 -12.40 4.56 -8.10
C GLN A 100 -11.77 3.56 -7.11
N ALA A 101 -11.22 2.49 -7.65
CA ALA A 101 -10.69 1.38 -6.88
C ALA A 101 -9.19 1.61 -6.62
N ASN A 102 -8.82 1.91 -5.38
CA ASN A 102 -7.43 1.99 -4.98
C ASN A 102 -6.85 0.57 -4.89
N GLY A 103 -5.94 0.26 -5.81
CA GLY A 103 -5.25 -1.01 -5.89
C GLY A 103 -6.02 -2.16 -6.55
N TYR A 104 -5.25 -3.13 -6.99
CA TYR A 104 -5.74 -4.31 -7.73
C TYR A 104 -6.83 -5.11 -7.02
N PRO A 105 -6.78 -5.35 -5.69
CA PRO A 105 -7.81 -6.14 -5.02
C PRO A 105 -9.20 -5.53 -5.13
N ALA A 106 -9.31 -4.20 -4.99
CA ALA A 106 -10.59 -3.50 -5.09
C ALA A 106 -11.10 -3.49 -6.53
N ALA A 107 -10.24 -3.20 -7.50
CA ALA A 107 -10.59 -3.22 -8.92
C ALA A 107 -11.08 -4.61 -9.35
N ALA A 108 -10.32 -5.66 -9.08
CA ALA A 108 -10.69 -7.03 -9.43
C ALA A 108 -11.99 -7.50 -8.77
N ARG A 109 -12.29 -6.99 -7.57
CA ARG A 109 -13.48 -7.37 -6.81
C ARG A 109 -14.76 -6.72 -7.34
N TYR A 110 -14.69 -5.42 -7.71
CA TYR A 110 -15.88 -4.61 -7.94
C TYR A 110 -16.14 -4.22 -9.40
N SER A 111 -15.21 -4.47 -10.32
CA SER A 111 -15.42 -4.23 -11.75
C SER A 111 -16.62 -4.98 -12.34
N ARG A 112 -17.02 -6.11 -11.75
CA ARG A 112 -18.23 -6.85 -12.11
C ARG A 112 -19.53 -6.20 -11.59
N ASP A 113 -19.42 -5.37 -10.55
CA ASP A 113 -20.58 -4.64 -10.01
C ASP A 113 -20.81 -3.32 -10.73
N ASN A 114 -19.74 -2.68 -11.22
CA ASN A 114 -19.84 -1.47 -12.04
C ASN A 114 -18.74 -1.50 -13.13
N PRO A 115 -19.11 -1.55 -14.43
CA PRO A 115 -18.13 -1.58 -15.52
C PRO A 115 -17.28 -0.31 -15.62
N ASN A 116 -17.78 0.84 -15.13
CA ASN A 116 -17.01 2.08 -15.00
C ASN A 116 -16.18 2.08 -13.71
N THR A 117 -15.34 1.04 -13.53
CA THR A 117 -14.41 0.94 -12.40
C THR A 117 -13.01 1.28 -12.86
N LEU A 118 -12.48 2.38 -12.35
CA LEU A 118 -11.11 2.82 -12.56
C LEU A 118 -10.20 2.18 -11.50
N LEU A 119 -9.15 1.49 -11.93
CA LEU A 119 -8.01 1.14 -11.08
C LEU A 119 -7.07 2.34 -10.98
N TYR A 120 -6.72 2.74 -9.78
CA TYR A 120 -5.64 3.69 -9.53
C TYR A 120 -4.74 3.21 -8.39
N LEU A 121 -3.52 3.73 -8.33
CA LEU A 121 -2.51 3.37 -7.33
C LEU A 121 -2.13 4.62 -6.53
N ASP A 122 -2.75 4.79 -5.36
CA ASP A 122 -2.46 5.93 -4.49
C ASP A 122 -1.01 5.90 -3.99
N ASN A 123 -0.34 7.03 -4.08
CA ASN A 123 1.04 7.21 -3.63
C ASN A 123 1.37 8.71 -3.48
N ARG A 124 2.58 9.04 -3.04
CA ARG A 124 3.06 10.43 -2.85
C ARG A 124 4.28 10.75 -3.72
N ILE A 125 4.65 9.85 -4.64
CA ILE A 125 5.81 10.04 -5.50
C ILE A 125 5.46 10.99 -6.65
N GLY A 126 6.10 12.17 -6.65
CA GLY A 126 6.15 13.06 -7.79
C GLY A 126 7.36 12.76 -8.69
N PRO A 127 7.41 13.33 -9.90
CA PRO A 127 8.55 13.13 -10.81
C PRO A 127 9.90 13.55 -10.22
N ASP A 128 9.91 14.55 -9.35
CA ASP A 128 11.06 15.09 -8.61
C ASP A 128 11.59 14.16 -7.52
N LEU A 129 10.75 13.22 -7.05
CA LEU A 129 11.10 12.26 -6.02
C LEU A 129 11.59 10.91 -6.58
N LEU A 130 11.48 10.68 -7.89
CA LEU A 130 11.97 9.47 -8.52
C LEU A 130 13.50 9.35 -8.45
N ALA A 131 13.99 8.12 -8.39
CA ALA A 131 15.43 7.85 -8.47
C ALA A 131 15.98 8.34 -9.82
N THR A 132 17.15 8.98 -9.76
CA THR A 132 17.87 9.47 -10.93
C THR A 132 18.71 8.36 -11.57
N ASP A 133 19.05 8.52 -12.84
CA ASP A 133 19.92 7.57 -13.54
C ASP A 133 21.31 7.46 -12.87
N ALA A 134 21.83 8.56 -12.29
CA ALA A 134 23.09 8.54 -11.55
C ALA A 134 23.01 7.69 -10.27
N GLU A 135 21.91 7.76 -9.53
CA GLU A 135 21.66 6.94 -8.34
C GLU A 135 21.49 5.47 -8.70
N MET A 136 20.79 5.19 -9.80
CA MET A 136 20.66 3.82 -10.32
C MET A 136 22.01 3.24 -10.75
N ALA A 137 22.83 4.01 -11.47
CA ALA A 137 24.18 3.57 -11.85
C ALA A 137 25.09 3.32 -10.65
N GLU A 138 24.99 4.11 -9.58
CA GLU A 138 25.76 3.86 -8.34
C GLU A 138 25.24 2.61 -7.61
N ARG A 139 23.92 2.37 -7.58
CA ARG A 139 23.36 1.12 -7.04
C ARG A 139 23.90 -0.09 -7.80
N GLU A 140 23.89 -0.06 -9.12
CA GLU A 140 24.44 -1.12 -9.97
C GLU A 140 25.89 -1.42 -9.62
N ARG A 141 26.73 -0.37 -9.55
CA ARG A 141 28.15 -0.52 -9.18
C ARG A 141 28.34 -1.16 -7.83
N ARG A 142 27.56 -0.78 -6.80
CA ARG A 142 27.60 -1.37 -5.47
C ARG A 142 27.21 -2.87 -5.51
N LEU A 143 26.16 -3.18 -6.22
CA LEU A 143 25.70 -4.57 -6.40
C LEU A 143 26.76 -5.43 -7.08
N ILE A 144 27.39 -4.93 -8.15
CA ILE A 144 28.50 -5.62 -8.84
C ILE A 144 29.70 -5.84 -7.91
N ARG A 145 30.03 -4.88 -7.04
CA ARG A 145 31.10 -5.05 -6.05
C ARG A 145 30.78 -6.06 -4.96
N GLY A 146 29.57 -6.62 -4.92
CA GLY A 146 29.16 -7.59 -3.90
C GLY A 146 29.02 -7.02 -2.49
N GLU A 147 28.77 -5.71 -2.36
CA GLU A 147 28.55 -5.08 -1.08
C GLU A 147 27.36 -5.72 -0.33
N PRO A 148 27.29 -5.65 1.02
CA PRO A 148 26.14 -6.12 1.76
C PRO A 148 24.82 -5.57 1.22
N LEU A 149 23.76 -6.39 1.17
CA LEU A 149 22.43 -5.98 0.75
C LEU A 149 21.88 -4.90 1.69
N ARG A 150 21.27 -3.87 1.13
CA ARG A 150 20.66 -2.79 1.88
C ARG A 150 19.14 -2.90 1.77
N LEU A 151 18.53 -3.35 2.85
CA LEU A 151 17.09 -3.53 2.96
C LEU A 151 16.47 -2.31 3.65
N ILE A 152 15.29 -1.91 3.22
CA ILE A 152 14.48 -0.89 3.89
C ILE A 152 13.08 -1.41 4.16
N HIS A 153 12.54 -1.09 5.33
CA HIS A 153 11.12 -1.17 5.64
C HIS A 153 10.62 0.23 6.02
N SER A 154 9.54 0.68 5.42
CA SER A 154 8.93 1.97 5.74
C SER A 154 7.42 1.83 5.93
N GLY A 155 6.90 2.38 7.04
CA GLY A 155 5.49 2.33 7.35
C GLY A 155 5.19 2.21 8.85
N ARG A 156 3.91 2.05 9.16
CA ARG A 156 3.48 1.84 10.56
C ARG A 156 3.96 0.48 11.07
N LEU A 157 4.57 0.47 12.24
CA LEU A 157 5.05 -0.76 12.89
C LEU A 157 3.89 -1.46 13.63
N GLU A 158 2.97 -2.03 12.85
CA GLU A 158 1.72 -2.64 13.31
C GLU A 158 1.58 -4.10 12.82
N PRO A 159 0.82 -4.96 13.54
CA PRO A 159 0.61 -6.36 13.15
C PRO A 159 0.06 -6.54 11.74
N MET A 160 -0.80 -5.64 11.29
CA MET A 160 -1.37 -5.65 9.94
C MET A 160 -0.32 -5.45 8.85
N LYS A 161 0.74 -4.69 9.15
CA LYS A 161 1.88 -4.46 8.25
C LYS A 161 2.95 -5.55 8.34
N GLY A 162 2.73 -6.56 9.20
CA GLY A 162 3.64 -7.69 9.36
C GLY A 162 4.97 -7.33 10.02
N SER A 163 5.03 -6.19 10.72
CA SER A 163 6.28 -5.67 11.30
C SER A 163 6.90 -6.62 12.33
N GLN A 164 6.10 -7.51 12.93
CA GLN A 164 6.57 -8.58 13.81
C GLN A 164 7.49 -9.61 13.12
N ASP A 165 7.46 -9.68 11.77
CA ASP A 165 8.26 -10.66 11.01
C ASP A 165 9.63 -10.11 10.59
N LEU A 166 9.87 -8.80 10.74
CA LEU A 166 11.11 -8.15 10.28
C LEU A 166 12.37 -8.78 10.88
N ILE A 167 12.35 -9.02 12.20
CA ILE A 167 13.50 -9.63 12.89
C ILE A 167 13.67 -11.11 12.53
N ALA A 168 12.57 -11.83 12.32
CA ALA A 168 12.65 -13.22 11.87
C ALA A 168 13.28 -13.33 10.46
N VAL A 169 12.96 -12.41 9.54
CA VAL A 169 13.61 -12.33 8.22
C VAL A 169 15.11 -12.00 8.40
N ALA A 170 15.45 -11.00 9.19
CA ALA A 170 16.84 -10.60 9.45
C ALA A 170 17.66 -11.76 10.07
N ARG A 171 17.10 -12.48 11.04
CA ARG A 171 17.72 -13.67 11.64
C ARG A 171 17.97 -14.77 10.61
N SER A 172 17.00 -15.04 9.74
CA SER A 172 17.13 -16.05 8.69
C SER A 172 18.19 -15.67 7.65
N LEU A 173 18.29 -14.38 7.27
CA LEU A 173 19.36 -13.88 6.39
C LEU A 173 20.74 -14.08 7.00
N ARG A 174 20.92 -13.73 8.28
CA ARG A 174 22.18 -13.96 9.00
C ARG A 174 22.54 -15.45 9.08
N ALA A 175 21.58 -16.31 9.38
CA ALA A 175 21.78 -17.76 9.45
C ALA A 175 22.22 -18.35 8.09
N ARG A 176 21.86 -17.72 6.99
CA ARG A 176 22.26 -18.07 5.62
C ARG A 176 23.60 -17.44 5.19
N GLY A 177 24.26 -16.68 6.09
CA GLY A 177 25.53 -16.02 5.79
C GLY A 177 25.39 -14.83 4.83
N VAL A 178 24.17 -14.27 4.64
CA VAL A 178 23.95 -13.10 3.82
C VAL A 178 24.42 -11.85 4.55
N GLY A 179 25.33 -11.08 3.95
CA GLY A 179 25.71 -9.75 4.44
C GLY A 179 24.58 -8.76 4.12
N PHE A 180 24.02 -8.12 5.14
CA PHE A 180 22.94 -7.14 4.97
C PHE A 180 22.91 -6.07 6.07
N VAL A 181 22.20 -4.98 5.75
CA VAL A 181 21.69 -4.00 6.72
C VAL A 181 20.19 -3.86 6.47
N LEU A 182 19.39 -3.72 7.53
CA LEU A 182 17.96 -3.45 7.47
C LEU A 182 17.66 -2.13 8.19
N ASP A 183 17.26 -1.12 7.43
CA ASP A 183 16.85 0.18 7.93
C ASP A 183 15.31 0.21 8.04
N ILE A 184 14.79 0.55 9.24
CA ILE A 184 13.35 0.55 9.55
C ILE A 184 12.90 1.96 9.87
N PHE A 185 12.01 2.50 9.04
CA PHE A 185 11.40 3.83 9.19
C PHE A 185 9.94 3.71 9.59
N GLY A 186 9.54 4.52 10.56
CA GLY A 186 8.18 4.59 11.09
C GLY A 186 8.11 4.25 12.57
N THR A 187 6.90 4.26 13.10
CA THR A 187 6.58 3.96 14.50
C THR A 187 5.28 3.17 14.59
N GLY A 188 5.00 2.59 15.74
CA GLY A 188 3.76 1.84 16.00
C GLY A 188 3.84 0.98 17.24
N SER A 189 2.79 0.20 17.47
CA SER A 189 2.65 -0.63 18.67
C SER A 189 3.75 -1.69 18.83
N LEU A 190 4.42 -2.07 17.74
CA LEU A 190 5.46 -3.11 17.72
C LEU A 190 6.89 -2.57 17.81
N GLU A 191 7.11 -1.25 17.82
CA GLU A 191 8.46 -0.67 17.78
C GLU A 191 9.36 -1.17 18.93
N GLY A 192 8.85 -1.13 20.17
CA GLY A 192 9.59 -1.62 21.34
C GLY A 192 9.95 -3.11 21.22
N ALA A 193 8.97 -3.93 20.81
CA ALA A 193 9.18 -5.37 20.65
C ALA A 193 10.23 -5.68 19.57
N ILE A 194 10.21 -4.96 18.43
CA ILE A 194 11.19 -5.10 17.34
C ILE A 194 12.59 -4.75 17.84
N ARG A 195 12.73 -3.64 18.57
CA ARG A 195 14.01 -3.17 19.14
C ARG A 195 14.59 -4.19 20.12
N ASP A 196 13.77 -4.71 21.02
CA ASP A 196 14.18 -5.67 22.04
C ASP A 196 14.53 -7.03 21.42
N GLU A 197 13.79 -7.46 20.41
CA GLU A 197 14.07 -8.70 19.70
C GLU A 197 15.36 -8.58 18.89
N ALA A 198 15.61 -7.46 18.21
CA ALA A 198 16.86 -7.22 17.49
C ALA A 198 18.09 -7.31 18.43
N ARG A 199 17.97 -6.76 19.64
CA ARG A 199 19.04 -6.85 20.67
C ARG A 199 19.23 -8.29 21.15
N ARG A 200 18.15 -9.00 21.49
CA ARG A 200 18.20 -10.39 21.97
C ARG A 200 18.83 -11.34 20.96
N GLU A 201 18.53 -11.09 19.67
CA GLU A 201 19.09 -11.87 18.57
C GLU A 201 20.49 -11.42 18.15
N GLY A 202 21.10 -10.41 18.80
CA GLY A 202 22.41 -9.88 18.42
C GLY A 202 22.45 -9.26 17.03
N LEU A 203 21.35 -8.62 16.60
CA LEU A 203 21.18 -7.98 15.29
C LEU A 203 21.25 -6.45 15.35
N ALA A 204 21.61 -5.86 16.49
CA ALA A 204 21.56 -4.43 16.72
C ALA A 204 22.43 -3.60 15.74
N GLU A 205 23.51 -4.21 15.21
CA GLU A 205 24.37 -3.57 14.21
C GLU A 205 23.77 -3.63 12.80
N GLN A 206 23.01 -4.69 12.50
CA GLN A 206 22.40 -4.89 11.17
C GLN A 206 21.01 -4.27 11.05
N VAL A 207 20.27 -4.15 12.15
CA VAL A 207 18.88 -3.65 12.16
C VAL A 207 18.83 -2.30 12.85
N ARG A 208 18.49 -1.25 12.08
CA ARG A 208 18.50 0.14 12.53
C ARG A 208 17.09 0.71 12.49
N LEU A 209 16.59 1.22 13.63
CA LEU A 209 15.28 1.88 13.72
C LEU A 209 15.48 3.40 13.72
N HIS A 210 14.96 4.07 12.73
CA HIS A 210 15.11 5.52 12.49
C HIS A 210 13.93 6.34 13.03
N GLY A 211 12.80 5.69 13.37
CA GLY A 211 11.59 6.42 13.76
C GLY A 211 10.86 7.04 12.57
N VAL A 212 10.10 8.10 12.85
CA VAL A 212 9.36 8.87 11.83
C VAL A 212 10.24 10.03 11.36
N VAL A 213 10.36 10.15 10.04
CA VAL A 213 11.13 11.21 9.37
C VAL A 213 10.28 11.87 8.29
N ASP A 214 10.73 13.01 7.78
CA ASP A 214 10.06 13.66 6.65
C ASP A 214 10.15 12.78 5.39
N PHE A 215 9.00 12.62 4.72
CA PHE A 215 8.89 11.74 3.57
C PHE A 215 9.77 12.21 2.39
N ALA A 216 9.62 13.46 1.98
CA ALA A 216 10.24 13.97 0.78
C ALA A 216 11.71 14.34 0.99
N HIS A 217 12.05 14.87 2.17
CA HIS A 217 13.37 15.45 2.43
C HIS A 217 14.33 14.48 3.13
N GLU A 218 13.82 13.39 3.77
CA GLU A 218 14.66 12.44 4.49
C GLU A 218 14.46 11.01 4.00
N LEU A 219 13.22 10.48 4.02
CA LEU A 219 12.97 9.06 3.69
C LEU A 219 13.31 8.74 2.23
N VAL A 220 12.79 9.53 1.29
CA VAL A 220 12.99 9.29 -0.15
C VAL A 220 14.47 9.43 -0.53
N PRO A 221 15.21 10.50 -0.16
CA PRO A 221 16.63 10.61 -0.43
C PRO A 221 17.44 9.45 0.20
N PHE A 222 17.12 9.06 1.43
CA PHE A 222 17.76 7.90 2.08
C PHE A 222 17.53 6.61 1.28
N ALA A 223 16.28 6.31 0.92
CA ALA A 223 15.92 5.10 0.20
C ALA A 223 16.62 5.02 -1.16
N ARG A 224 16.65 6.14 -1.91
CA ARG A 224 17.31 6.23 -3.21
C ARG A 224 18.80 5.92 -3.16
N MET A 225 19.51 6.45 -2.16
CA MET A 225 20.97 6.32 -2.06
C MET A 225 21.43 5.09 -1.25
N ASN A 226 20.65 4.67 -0.26
CA ASN A 226 21.12 3.71 0.76
C ASN A 226 20.36 2.38 0.77
N SER A 227 19.47 2.12 -0.19
CA SER A 227 18.68 0.89 -0.19
C SER A 227 18.70 0.20 -1.56
N ASP A 228 18.48 -1.12 -1.57
CA ASP A 228 18.41 -1.96 -2.76
C ASP A 228 17.05 -2.66 -2.85
N ILE A 229 16.52 -3.10 -1.70
CA ILE A 229 15.29 -3.89 -1.61
C ILE A 229 14.35 -3.29 -0.56
N TYR A 230 13.10 -3.05 -0.95
CA TYR A 230 12.02 -2.79 -0.01
C TYR A 230 11.50 -4.11 0.56
N LEU A 231 11.64 -4.30 1.88
CA LEU A 231 11.15 -5.47 2.61
C LEU A 231 9.70 -5.24 3.06
N SER A 232 8.75 -5.91 2.41
CA SER A 232 7.33 -5.80 2.69
C SER A 232 6.76 -7.06 3.33
N CYS A 233 6.62 -7.05 4.65
CA CYS A 233 5.99 -8.14 5.40
C CYS A 233 4.46 -7.99 5.53
N HIS A 234 3.80 -7.18 4.68
CA HIS A 234 2.38 -6.88 4.80
C HIS A 234 1.52 -8.14 4.79
N ARG A 235 0.75 -8.35 5.86
CA ARG A 235 -0.14 -9.50 6.03
C ARG A 235 -1.56 -9.28 5.52
N GLN A 236 -1.92 -8.05 5.24
CA GLN A 236 -3.22 -7.69 4.66
C GLN A 236 -3.06 -7.22 3.21
N SER A 237 -4.15 -7.33 2.45
CA SER A 237 -4.19 -6.96 1.03
C SER A 237 -4.68 -5.52 0.84
N ASP A 238 -4.14 -4.57 1.62
CA ASP A 238 -4.45 -3.16 1.47
C ASP A 238 -3.63 -2.52 0.34
N PRO A 239 -4.15 -1.46 -0.29
CA PRO A 239 -3.46 -0.72 -1.33
C PRO A 239 -2.40 0.21 -0.73
N SER A 240 -1.35 -0.37 -0.13
CA SER A 240 -0.33 0.43 0.52
C SER A 240 0.48 1.25 -0.48
N CYS A 241 0.49 2.57 -0.31
CA CYS A 241 1.27 3.52 -1.11
C CYS A 241 2.78 3.21 -1.09
N THR A 242 3.27 2.58 -0.01
CA THR A 242 4.69 2.27 0.18
C THR A 242 5.30 1.40 -0.92
N TYR A 243 4.50 0.60 -1.65
CA TYR A 243 5.00 -0.16 -2.80
C TYR A 243 5.49 0.78 -3.90
N ILE A 244 4.61 1.65 -4.40
CA ILE A 244 4.95 2.59 -5.48
C ILE A 244 6.00 3.59 -5.01
N GLU A 245 5.93 4.04 -3.75
CA GLU A 245 6.90 4.97 -3.17
C GLU A 245 8.32 4.38 -3.16
N ASN A 246 8.49 3.13 -2.74
CA ASN A 246 9.81 2.47 -2.76
C ASN A 246 10.24 2.07 -4.19
N MET A 247 9.30 1.67 -5.04
CA MET A 247 9.59 1.43 -6.47
C MET A 247 10.06 2.71 -7.16
N GLY A 248 9.49 3.87 -6.82
CA GLY A 248 9.94 5.20 -7.29
C GLY A 248 11.35 5.56 -6.83
N CYS A 249 11.79 5.01 -5.69
CA CYS A 249 13.19 5.09 -5.24
C CYS A 249 14.11 4.09 -6.00
N GLY A 250 13.60 3.35 -6.98
CA GLY A 250 14.34 2.34 -7.73
C GLY A 250 14.66 1.08 -6.92
N LEU A 251 13.82 0.70 -5.96
CA LEU A 251 14.03 -0.49 -5.13
C LEU A 251 13.26 -1.68 -5.66
N ALA A 252 13.91 -2.83 -5.75
CA ALA A 252 13.20 -4.08 -5.88
C ALA A 252 12.35 -4.37 -4.63
N VAL A 253 11.28 -5.13 -4.75
CA VAL A 253 10.40 -5.45 -3.62
C VAL A 253 10.46 -6.94 -3.30
N ALA A 254 10.78 -7.26 -2.05
CA ALA A 254 10.61 -8.60 -1.51
C ALA A 254 9.42 -8.60 -0.53
N GLY A 255 8.35 -9.30 -0.88
CA GLY A 255 7.12 -9.21 -0.11
C GLY A 255 6.33 -10.51 0.01
N TYR A 256 5.44 -10.56 0.99
CA TYR A 256 4.52 -11.67 1.15
C TYR A 256 3.43 -11.70 0.08
N ASP A 257 2.92 -12.91 -0.21
CA ASP A 257 1.81 -13.21 -1.11
C ASP A 257 0.48 -12.70 -0.54
N ASN A 258 0.35 -11.38 -0.39
CA ASN A 258 -0.94 -10.72 -0.23
C ASN A 258 -1.46 -10.32 -1.61
N ARG A 259 -2.77 -10.20 -1.78
CA ARG A 259 -3.40 -9.96 -3.09
C ARG A 259 -2.92 -8.67 -3.77
N MET A 260 -2.54 -7.66 -2.99
CA MET A 260 -2.02 -6.40 -3.56
C MET A 260 -0.64 -6.62 -4.18
N TRP A 261 0.31 -7.14 -3.39
CA TRP A 261 1.67 -7.37 -3.88
C TRP A 261 1.72 -8.45 -4.97
N GLN A 262 0.94 -9.52 -4.83
CA GLN A 262 0.87 -10.57 -5.86
C GLN A 262 0.47 -10.01 -7.24
N ALA A 263 -0.54 -9.15 -7.29
CA ALA A 263 -0.98 -8.54 -8.53
C ALA A 263 0.05 -7.51 -9.05
N LEU A 264 0.54 -6.65 -8.18
CA LEU A 264 1.53 -5.64 -8.52
C LEU A 264 2.84 -6.26 -9.02
N ALA A 265 3.31 -7.34 -8.39
CA ALA A 265 4.51 -8.06 -8.82
C ALA A 265 4.37 -8.68 -10.21
N ARG A 266 3.18 -9.17 -10.59
CA ARG A 266 2.92 -9.68 -11.95
C ARG A 266 2.96 -8.59 -13.00
N GLU A 267 2.40 -7.42 -12.69
CA GLU A 267 2.33 -6.29 -13.63
C GLU A 267 3.68 -5.60 -13.79
N SER A 268 4.43 -5.45 -12.71
CA SER A 268 5.67 -4.67 -12.70
C SER A 268 6.94 -5.51 -12.90
N ASP A 269 6.89 -6.79 -12.61
CA ASP A 269 8.07 -7.68 -12.47
C ASP A 269 9.17 -7.04 -11.59
N ALA A 270 8.76 -6.34 -10.53
CA ALA A 270 9.63 -5.51 -9.69
C ALA A 270 10.18 -6.25 -8.45
N GLY A 271 10.13 -7.58 -8.42
CA GLY A 271 10.67 -8.32 -7.28
C GLY A 271 10.04 -9.68 -7.00
N TRP A 272 10.08 -10.12 -5.76
CA TRP A 272 9.79 -11.50 -5.36
C TRP A 272 8.60 -11.60 -4.43
N VAL A 273 7.88 -12.70 -4.57
CA VAL A 273 6.74 -13.06 -3.73
C VAL A 273 7.09 -14.29 -2.90
N ALA A 274 6.82 -14.25 -1.59
CA ALA A 274 6.97 -15.37 -0.67
C ALA A 274 5.63 -15.72 0.00
N PRO A 275 5.41 -16.97 0.45
CA PRO A 275 4.17 -17.36 1.12
C PRO A 275 3.85 -16.46 2.32
N LEU A 276 2.58 -16.09 2.48
CA LEU A 276 2.10 -15.17 3.50
C LEU A 276 2.51 -15.60 4.92
N GLY A 277 3.24 -14.72 5.61
CA GLY A 277 3.70 -14.95 6.99
C GLY A 277 4.87 -15.94 7.12
N ASN A 278 5.48 -16.36 6.02
CA ASN A 278 6.65 -17.24 6.03
C ASN A 278 7.93 -16.40 5.89
N ALA A 279 8.46 -15.93 7.03
CA ALA A 279 9.67 -15.11 7.09
C ALA A 279 10.91 -15.83 6.53
N GLU A 280 10.98 -17.16 6.70
CA GLU A 280 12.10 -17.96 6.19
C GLU A 280 12.09 -18.03 4.66
N ALA A 281 10.93 -18.28 4.05
CA ALA A 281 10.78 -18.25 2.60
C ALA A 281 11.09 -16.88 2.01
N LEU A 282 10.67 -15.79 2.69
CA LEU A 282 10.98 -14.44 2.27
C LEU A 282 12.49 -14.15 2.33
N ALA A 283 13.15 -14.56 3.40
CA ALA A 283 14.60 -14.48 3.52
C ALA A 283 15.34 -15.31 2.46
N SER A 284 14.82 -16.50 2.09
CA SER A 284 15.36 -17.31 1.00
C SER A 284 15.34 -16.54 -0.32
N ARG A 285 14.22 -15.89 -0.68
CA ARG A 285 14.12 -15.06 -1.89
C ARG A 285 15.12 -13.91 -1.89
N ILE A 286 15.31 -13.26 -0.75
CA ILE A 286 16.32 -12.18 -0.62
C ILE A 286 17.75 -12.74 -0.74
N ALA A 287 18.03 -13.91 -0.18
CA ALA A 287 19.32 -14.56 -0.30
C ALA A 287 19.63 -14.96 -1.75
N GLU A 288 18.63 -15.51 -2.48
CA GLU A 288 18.72 -15.82 -3.92
C GLU A 288 19.02 -14.55 -4.74
N ALA A 289 18.30 -13.45 -4.46
CA ALA A 289 18.56 -12.14 -5.06
C ALA A 289 20.00 -11.63 -4.77
N GLY A 290 20.50 -11.91 -3.58
CA GLY A 290 21.87 -11.60 -3.21
C GLY A 290 22.94 -12.37 -3.99
N GLN A 291 22.60 -13.53 -4.55
CA GLN A 291 23.49 -14.34 -5.37
C GLN A 291 23.47 -13.89 -6.86
N ASP A 292 22.32 -13.42 -7.33
CA ASP A 292 22.17 -12.88 -8.69
C ASP A 292 21.92 -11.36 -8.64
N ARG A 293 23.02 -10.62 -8.51
CA ARG A 293 22.99 -9.15 -8.41
C ARG A 293 22.54 -8.47 -9.70
N ALA A 294 22.75 -9.09 -10.84
CA ALA A 294 22.27 -8.57 -12.12
C ALA A 294 20.75 -8.68 -12.22
N ALA A 295 20.18 -9.82 -11.85
CA ALA A 295 18.72 -9.97 -11.78
C ALA A 295 18.11 -9.02 -10.76
N LEU A 296 18.73 -8.83 -9.57
CA LEU A 296 18.30 -7.85 -8.57
C LEU A 296 18.25 -6.44 -9.18
N PHE A 297 19.32 -6.00 -9.86
CA PHE A 297 19.32 -4.69 -10.50
C PHE A 297 18.25 -4.58 -11.60
N GLY A 298 18.03 -5.65 -12.36
CA GLY A 298 16.93 -5.72 -13.32
C GLY A 298 15.56 -5.48 -12.69
N HIS A 299 15.29 -6.05 -11.52
CA HIS A 299 14.06 -5.77 -10.75
C HIS A 299 14.01 -4.32 -10.25
N CYS A 300 15.13 -3.75 -9.80
CA CYS A 300 15.21 -2.32 -9.42
C CYS A 300 14.84 -1.39 -10.59
N SER A 301 15.34 -1.68 -11.80
CA SER A 301 15.06 -0.89 -13.01
C SER A 301 13.58 -0.96 -13.38
N ARG A 302 13.01 -2.17 -13.42
CA ARG A 302 11.58 -2.35 -13.71
C ARG A 302 10.67 -1.72 -12.64
N ALA A 303 11.08 -1.75 -11.37
CA ALA A 303 10.39 -1.04 -10.29
C ALA A 303 10.29 0.46 -10.59
N LEU A 304 11.43 1.08 -10.94
CA LEU A 304 11.48 2.51 -11.27
C LEU A 304 10.64 2.84 -12.51
N ASP A 305 10.74 2.03 -13.57
CA ASP A 305 9.96 2.23 -14.80
C ASP A 305 8.46 2.13 -14.54
N PHE A 306 8.04 1.17 -13.73
CA PHE A 306 6.65 1.07 -13.32
C PHE A 306 6.21 2.30 -12.51
N ALA A 307 6.98 2.73 -11.54
CA ALA A 307 6.65 3.91 -10.72
C ALA A 307 6.60 5.20 -11.55
N ARG A 308 7.47 5.36 -12.56
CA ARG A 308 7.43 6.49 -13.52
C ARG A 308 6.09 6.59 -14.24
N ALA A 309 5.49 5.47 -14.60
CA ALA A 309 4.18 5.42 -15.26
C ALA A 309 3.00 5.64 -14.29
N HIS A 310 3.27 5.61 -12.97
CA HIS A 310 2.26 5.64 -11.92
C HIS A 310 2.52 6.71 -10.84
N VAL A 311 3.22 7.80 -11.18
CA VAL A 311 3.43 8.92 -10.26
C VAL A 311 2.10 9.53 -9.84
N PHE A 312 2.07 10.19 -8.67
CA PHE A 312 0.87 10.78 -8.08
C PHE A 312 0.03 11.57 -9.09
N GLY A 313 0.66 12.49 -9.86
CA GLY A 313 -0.06 13.32 -10.84
C GLY A 313 -0.79 12.47 -11.90
N VAL A 314 -0.12 11.46 -12.47
CA VAL A 314 -0.71 10.56 -13.47
C VAL A 314 -1.91 9.79 -12.89
N GLU A 315 -1.78 9.27 -11.68
CA GLU A 315 -2.88 8.52 -11.03
C GLU A 315 -4.05 9.45 -10.67
N PHE A 316 -3.76 10.68 -10.27
CA PHE A 316 -4.78 11.67 -9.95
C PHE A 316 -5.51 12.16 -11.21
N ASP A 317 -4.79 12.43 -12.30
CA ASP A 317 -5.37 12.85 -13.59
C ASP A 317 -6.33 11.80 -14.16
N LYS A 318 -6.01 10.49 -14.05
CA LYS A 318 -6.94 9.42 -14.44
C LYS A 318 -8.27 9.51 -13.69
N ARG A 319 -8.22 9.82 -12.40
CA ARG A 319 -9.43 9.96 -11.55
C ARG A 319 -10.25 11.18 -11.95
N ILE A 320 -9.60 12.30 -12.21
CA ILE A 320 -10.25 13.53 -12.69
C ILE A 320 -10.91 13.29 -14.06
N ALA A 321 -10.15 12.69 -15.00
CA ALA A 321 -10.68 12.41 -16.34
C ALA A 321 -11.91 11.50 -16.31
N GLN A 322 -11.93 10.47 -15.44
CA GLN A 322 -13.09 9.62 -15.25
C GLN A 322 -14.33 10.42 -14.78
N MET A 323 -14.14 11.37 -13.86
CA MET A 323 -15.25 12.20 -13.36
C MET A 323 -15.72 13.20 -14.41
N GLN A 324 -14.81 13.85 -15.13
CA GLN A 324 -15.13 14.80 -16.21
C GLN A 324 -15.93 14.14 -17.34
N ALA A 325 -15.58 12.91 -17.73
CA ALA A 325 -16.29 12.16 -18.76
C ALA A 325 -17.75 11.81 -18.39
N ALA A 326 -18.14 11.99 -17.15
CA ALA A 326 -19.51 11.71 -16.68
C ALA A 326 -20.42 12.95 -16.66
N VAL A 327 -19.86 14.16 -16.80
CA VAL A 327 -20.60 15.44 -16.73
C VAL A 327 -20.47 16.26 -18.01
N GLY A 328 -19.65 15.84 -18.96
CA GLY A 328 -19.53 16.39 -20.31
C GLY A 328 -20.29 15.59 -21.31
#